data_b3e4c001929618bd1a91e314425f73e8
#
_entry.id   b3e4c001929618bd1a91e314425f73e8
#
_cell.length_a   1.000
_cell.length_b   1.000
_cell.length_c   1.000
_cell.angle_alpha   90.00
_cell.angle_beta   90.00
_cell.angle_gamma   90.00
#
_symmetry.space_group_name_H-M   'P 1'
#
loop_
_entity.id
_entity.type
_entity.pdbx_description
1 polymer ?
#
loop_
_entity_poly.entity_id
_entity_poly.type
_entity_poly.pdbx_seq_one_letter_code
_entity_poly.pdbx_strand_id
1 'polypeptide(L)'
;MPFIKRTRRSRVLIAAVTAVAAALAVALTLALTVTTYDHTSPRAARDKAKGGVAGSVDCRKAKCVALSFDGGPSPTTPALLDILKQDGLHATFFVQGRGHIAKYPGILRRIAADGQEIGNHTWTHPRLTDLDEADARRELSRTQEAIERVTGERPVLMRPPEGRTNRKVAKICKELGLAQVLWSVTAKDYETTDSALITKRVLDQTHRDGIILLHDLHKGTVPAVPGIIKALEQRGYTLVTVSQLLAPAKPQPGMVYRP
;
A
#
# COMPACT_ATOMS: atom_id res chain seq x y z
N MET A 1 54.32 47.99 11.39
CA MET A 1 53.24 47.05 11.03
C MET A 1 53.01 47.10 9.54
N PRO A 2 53.27 46.05 8.75
CA PRO A 2 53.05 46.08 7.29
C PRO A 2 51.61 45.74 6.96
N PHE A 3 50.93 46.63 6.24
CA PHE A 3 49.64 46.42 5.62
C PHE A 3 49.78 45.44 4.44
N ILE A 4 49.23 44.22 4.58
CA ILE A 4 49.15 43.26 3.49
C ILE A 4 48.03 43.70 2.53
N LYS A 5 48.42 44.30 1.37
CA LYS A 5 47.48 44.62 0.28
C LYS A 5 46.97 43.29 -0.30
N ARG A 6 45.75 42.91 0.05
CA ARG A 6 45.03 41.80 -0.64
C ARG A 6 44.86 42.17 -2.14
N THR A 7 45.49 41.43 -3.03
CA THR A 7 45.45 41.67 -4.45
C THR A 7 44.06 41.36 -5.01
N ARG A 8 43.68 42.09 -6.09
CA ARG A 8 42.37 41.92 -6.78
C ARG A 8 42.08 40.48 -7.18
N ARG A 9 43.14 39.69 -7.49
CA ARG A 9 43.08 38.27 -7.83
C ARG A 9 42.54 37.37 -6.69
N SER A 10 42.92 37.66 -5.44
CA SER A 10 42.44 36.87 -4.26
C SER A 10 40.96 37.10 -4.00
N ARG A 11 40.40 38.26 -4.29
CA ARG A 11 38.96 38.56 -4.10
C ARG A 11 38.12 37.87 -5.19
N VAL A 12 38.60 37.75 -6.44
CA VAL A 12 37.91 37.05 -7.53
C VAL A 12 37.90 35.54 -7.30
N LEU A 13 39.02 34.97 -6.79
CA LEU A 13 39.05 33.52 -6.47
C LEU A 13 38.11 33.14 -5.33
N ILE A 14 38.04 33.96 -4.27
CA ILE A 14 37.15 33.71 -3.12
C ILE A 14 35.66 33.80 -3.58
N ALA A 15 35.32 34.82 -4.37
CA ALA A 15 33.97 34.96 -4.91
C ALA A 15 33.57 33.79 -5.86
N ALA A 16 34.48 33.27 -6.67
CA ALA A 16 34.24 32.15 -7.54
C ALA A 16 34.03 30.83 -6.75
N VAL A 17 34.83 30.60 -5.70
CA VAL A 17 34.71 29.41 -4.85
C VAL A 17 33.40 29.42 -4.05
N THR A 18 33.00 30.60 -3.52
CA THR A 18 31.71 30.72 -2.80
C THR A 18 30.51 30.56 -3.72
N ALA A 19 30.57 31.08 -4.95
CA ALA A 19 29.49 30.88 -5.94
C ALA A 19 29.32 29.42 -6.37
N VAL A 20 30.42 28.68 -6.56
CA VAL A 20 30.39 27.24 -6.90
C VAL A 20 29.87 26.43 -5.70
N ALA A 21 30.28 26.73 -4.47
CA ALA A 21 29.78 26.05 -3.29
C ALA A 21 28.29 26.30 -3.08
N ALA A 22 27.81 27.52 -3.32
CA ALA A 22 26.37 27.84 -3.23
C ALA A 22 25.56 27.14 -4.33
N ALA A 23 26.07 27.09 -5.57
CA ALA A 23 25.41 26.38 -6.66
C ALA A 23 25.35 24.86 -6.43
N LEU A 24 26.41 24.25 -5.87
CA LEU A 24 26.43 22.85 -5.48
C LEU A 24 25.46 22.54 -4.33
N ALA A 25 25.36 23.43 -3.34
CA ALA A 25 24.40 23.28 -2.24
C ALA A 25 22.95 23.39 -2.72
N VAL A 26 22.65 24.32 -3.63
CA VAL A 26 21.31 24.46 -4.25
C VAL A 26 21.00 23.27 -5.13
N ALA A 27 21.95 22.76 -5.93
CA ALA A 27 21.77 21.58 -6.75
C ALA A 27 21.55 20.32 -5.89
N LEU A 28 22.25 20.18 -4.77
CA LEU A 28 22.10 19.07 -3.83
C LEU A 28 20.74 19.12 -3.11
N THR A 29 20.28 20.30 -2.71
CA THR A 29 18.94 20.47 -2.12
C THR A 29 17.84 20.26 -3.13
N LEU A 30 17.97 20.72 -4.38
CA LEU A 30 17.03 20.39 -5.46
C LEU A 30 17.02 18.89 -5.77
N ALA A 31 18.17 18.23 -5.84
CA ALA A 31 18.27 16.80 -6.09
C ALA A 31 17.60 15.97 -4.94
N LEU A 32 17.74 16.40 -3.69
CA LEU A 32 17.08 15.78 -2.54
C LEU A 32 15.56 16.01 -2.54
N THR A 33 15.06 17.13 -3.06
CA THR A 33 13.61 17.38 -3.16
C THR A 33 12.95 16.69 -4.35
N VAL A 34 13.72 16.27 -5.36
CA VAL A 34 13.20 15.65 -6.59
C VAL A 34 12.83 14.17 -6.42
N THR A 35 13.33 13.49 -5.36
CA THR A 35 13.17 12.04 -5.20
C THR A 35 12.16 11.61 -4.13
N THR A 36 11.64 12.52 -3.32
CA THR A 36 10.74 12.16 -2.21
C THR A 36 9.26 12.30 -2.59
N TYR A 37 8.50 11.24 -2.43
CA TYR A 37 7.05 11.24 -2.32
C TYR A 37 6.67 11.01 -0.86
N ASP A 38 5.50 11.51 -0.45
CA ASP A 38 5.07 11.42 0.94
C ASP A 38 4.78 9.97 1.33
N HIS A 39 5.42 9.50 2.38
CA HIS A 39 5.19 8.18 2.95
C HIS A 39 5.10 8.24 4.48
N THR A 40 4.36 7.31 5.04
CA THR A 40 4.18 7.17 6.49
C THR A 40 3.86 5.73 6.86
N SER A 41 4.12 5.35 8.12
CA SER A 41 3.61 4.07 8.60
C SER A 41 2.14 4.20 9.02
N PRO A 42 1.35 3.09 8.99
CA PRO A 42 -0.01 3.08 9.50
C PRO A 42 -0.09 3.59 10.93
N ARG A 43 0.82 3.17 11.79
CA ARG A 43 0.93 3.64 13.17
C ARG A 43 1.13 5.15 13.26
N ALA A 44 2.11 5.69 12.54
CA ALA A 44 2.40 7.13 12.59
C ALA A 44 1.23 7.98 12.05
N ALA A 45 0.53 7.51 11.01
CA ALA A 45 -0.68 8.17 10.51
C ALA A 45 -1.80 8.17 11.56
N ARG A 46 -2.07 7.02 12.17
CA ARG A 46 -3.06 6.85 13.23
C ARG A 46 -2.78 7.72 14.45
N ASP A 47 -1.52 7.72 14.91
CA ASP A 47 -1.13 8.42 16.15
C ASP A 47 -1.16 9.95 15.98
N LYS A 48 -0.99 10.46 14.76
CA LYS A 48 -1.13 11.90 14.43
C LYS A 48 -2.59 12.35 14.32
N ALA A 49 -3.51 11.44 14.04
CA ALA A 49 -4.93 11.78 13.84
C ALA A 49 -5.61 12.12 15.17
N LYS A 50 -6.35 13.23 15.18
CA LYS A 50 -7.19 13.63 16.30
C LYS A 50 -8.54 12.92 16.20
N GLY A 51 -9.13 12.58 17.35
CA GLY A 51 -10.47 12.01 17.44
C GLY A 51 -10.53 10.58 17.96
N GLY A 52 -11.74 10.12 18.25
CA GLY A 52 -12.03 8.74 18.64
C GLY A 52 -12.02 7.80 17.44
N VAL A 53 -11.91 6.52 17.70
CA VAL A 53 -12.00 5.48 16.66
C VAL A 53 -13.46 5.36 16.23
N ALA A 54 -13.72 5.61 14.96
CA ALA A 54 -14.98 5.21 14.34
C ALA A 54 -14.83 3.74 13.91
N GLY A 55 -15.38 2.82 14.65
CA GLY A 55 -15.31 1.39 14.37
C GLY A 55 -15.13 0.52 15.62
N SER A 56 -15.21 -0.81 15.43
CA SER A 56 -15.21 -1.80 16.51
C SER A 56 -13.83 -2.03 17.17
N VAL A 57 -12.72 -1.62 16.52
CA VAL A 57 -11.34 -1.91 16.96
C VAL A 57 -10.49 -0.66 17.07
N ASP A 58 -9.93 -0.42 18.27
CA ASP A 58 -8.92 0.63 18.50
C ASP A 58 -7.50 0.04 18.44
N CYS A 59 -6.84 0.15 17.28
CA CYS A 59 -5.48 -0.36 17.07
C CYS A 59 -4.38 0.41 17.83
N ARG A 60 -4.71 1.52 18.52
CA ARG A 60 -3.80 2.14 19.50
C ARG A 60 -3.66 1.27 20.74
N LYS A 61 -4.71 0.52 21.09
CA LYS A 61 -4.78 -0.39 22.24
C LYS A 61 -4.56 -1.84 21.83
N ALA A 62 -5.28 -2.31 20.81
CA ALA A 62 -5.18 -3.68 20.31
C ALA A 62 -3.86 -3.90 19.54
N LYS A 63 -3.40 -5.16 19.51
CA LYS A 63 -2.26 -5.62 18.72
C LYS A 63 -2.74 -5.96 17.30
N CYS A 64 -3.01 -4.92 16.50
CA CYS A 64 -3.57 -5.11 15.15
C CYS A 64 -2.53 -5.54 14.13
N VAL A 65 -3.01 -6.29 13.11
CA VAL A 65 -2.34 -6.56 11.84
C VAL A 65 -3.39 -6.58 10.73
N ALA A 66 -3.12 -5.92 9.59
CA ALA A 66 -4.04 -5.95 8.47
C ALA A 66 -3.82 -7.19 7.61
N LEU A 67 -4.93 -7.87 7.25
CA LEU A 67 -4.92 -8.98 6.31
C LEU A 67 -5.33 -8.46 4.94
N SER A 68 -4.53 -8.76 3.90
CA SER A 68 -4.85 -8.30 2.55
C SER A 68 -4.49 -9.32 1.48
N PHE A 69 -5.27 -9.28 0.38
CA PHE A 69 -5.17 -10.17 -0.76
C PHE A 69 -5.09 -9.39 -2.06
N ASP A 70 -4.13 -9.72 -2.91
CA ASP A 70 -3.89 -9.07 -4.20
C ASP A 70 -4.28 -9.96 -5.37
N GLY A 71 -4.64 -9.33 -6.48
CA GLY A 71 -4.75 -9.96 -7.80
C GLY A 71 -6.13 -10.56 -8.13
N GLY A 72 -6.99 -10.78 -7.15
CA GLY A 72 -8.36 -11.27 -7.37
C GLY A 72 -9.30 -10.27 -8.07
N PRO A 73 -10.61 -10.58 -8.17
CA PRO A 73 -11.25 -11.84 -7.78
C PRO A 73 -10.88 -13.03 -8.67
N SER A 74 -10.91 -14.22 -8.10
CA SER A 74 -10.56 -15.47 -8.76
C SER A 74 -11.59 -16.58 -8.44
N PRO A 75 -11.55 -17.74 -9.09
CA PRO A 75 -12.43 -18.88 -8.74
C PRO A 75 -12.26 -19.38 -7.30
N THR A 76 -11.15 -19.10 -6.66
CA THR A 76 -10.87 -19.50 -5.25
C THR A 76 -11.34 -18.46 -4.23
N THR A 77 -11.59 -17.21 -4.65
CA THR A 77 -12.08 -16.13 -3.78
C THR A 77 -13.36 -16.48 -3.00
N PRO A 78 -14.38 -17.17 -3.56
CA PRO A 78 -15.57 -17.56 -2.80
C PRO A 78 -15.27 -18.41 -1.56
N ALA A 79 -14.35 -19.37 -1.65
CA ALA A 79 -13.95 -20.19 -0.51
C ALA A 79 -13.21 -19.36 0.55
N LEU A 80 -12.39 -18.40 0.16
CA LEU A 80 -11.77 -17.46 1.08
C LEU A 80 -12.82 -16.60 1.82
N LEU A 81 -13.83 -16.10 1.11
CA LEU A 81 -14.92 -15.31 1.70
C LEU A 81 -15.73 -16.14 2.72
N ASP A 82 -15.94 -17.44 2.45
CA ASP A 82 -16.61 -18.35 3.39
C ASP A 82 -15.79 -18.48 4.70
N ILE A 83 -14.46 -18.62 4.59
CA ILE A 83 -13.56 -18.69 5.75
C ILE A 83 -13.64 -17.37 6.55
N LEU A 84 -13.47 -16.22 5.90
CA LEU A 84 -13.52 -14.92 6.57
C LEU A 84 -14.86 -14.68 7.25
N LYS A 85 -15.97 -15.06 6.60
CA LYS A 85 -17.32 -14.94 7.16
C LYS A 85 -17.51 -15.83 8.38
N GLN A 86 -17.02 -17.08 8.35
CA GLN A 86 -17.10 -18.01 9.47
C GLN A 86 -16.38 -17.48 10.70
N ASP A 87 -15.24 -16.80 10.51
CA ASP A 87 -14.45 -16.22 11.60
C ASP A 87 -14.87 -14.79 11.95
N GLY A 88 -15.90 -14.22 11.27
CA GLY A 88 -16.38 -12.85 11.49
C GLY A 88 -15.36 -11.77 11.15
N LEU A 89 -14.45 -12.06 10.20
CA LEU A 89 -13.33 -11.20 9.84
C LEU A 89 -13.56 -10.45 8.54
N HIS A 90 -12.97 -9.25 8.47
CA HIS A 90 -12.87 -8.46 7.26
C HIS A 90 -11.40 -8.28 6.87
N ALA A 91 -11.12 -8.38 5.57
CA ALA A 91 -9.81 -8.21 4.97
C ALA A 91 -9.88 -7.15 3.85
N THR A 92 -8.71 -6.74 3.33
CA THR A 92 -8.62 -5.81 2.20
C THR A 92 -8.26 -6.57 0.93
N PHE A 93 -9.07 -6.42 -0.12
CA PHE A 93 -8.86 -7.04 -1.42
C PHE A 93 -8.42 -5.99 -2.44
N PHE A 94 -7.17 -6.06 -2.89
CA PHE A 94 -6.68 -5.23 -4.00
C PHE A 94 -6.94 -5.95 -5.31
N VAL A 95 -8.02 -5.56 -5.99
CA VAL A 95 -8.55 -6.30 -7.14
C VAL A 95 -8.01 -5.79 -8.46
N GLN A 96 -7.75 -6.72 -9.38
CA GLN A 96 -7.21 -6.44 -10.71
C GLN A 96 -8.32 -6.41 -11.77
N GLY A 97 -8.17 -5.55 -12.79
CA GLY A 97 -9.23 -5.29 -13.78
C GLY A 97 -9.42 -6.41 -14.82
N ARG A 98 -8.48 -6.53 -15.76
CA ARG A 98 -8.67 -7.23 -17.05
C ARG A 98 -8.99 -8.72 -16.93
N GLY A 99 -8.26 -9.48 -16.18
CA GLY A 99 -8.43 -10.93 -16.08
C GLY A 99 -9.34 -11.36 -14.94
N HIS A 100 -9.79 -10.44 -14.12
CA HIS A 100 -10.39 -10.68 -12.84
C HIS A 100 -11.75 -9.98 -12.68
N ILE A 101 -11.83 -8.67 -12.49
CA ILE A 101 -13.11 -7.94 -12.39
C ILE A 101 -13.96 -8.18 -13.63
N ALA A 102 -13.36 -8.04 -14.81
CA ALA A 102 -14.08 -8.22 -16.08
C ALA A 102 -14.62 -9.66 -16.27
N LYS A 103 -13.94 -10.65 -15.71
CA LYS A 103 -14.30 -12.06 -15.83
C LYS A 103 -15.23 -12.54 -14.71
N TYR A 104 -15.06 -11.99 -13.51
CA TYR A 104 -15.76 -12.44 -12.30
C TYR A 104 -16.49 -11.31 -11.57
N PRO A 105 -17.34 -10.49 -12.24
CA PRO A 105 -18.00 -9.38 -11.60
C PRO A 105 -18.96 -9.82 -10.47
N GLY A 106 -19.52 -11.03 -10.57
CA GLY A 106 -20.35 -11.61 -9.50
C GLY A 106 -19.57 -11.88 -8.21
N ILE A 107 -18.31 -12.29 -8.32
CA ILE A 107 -17.45 -12.51 -7.15
C ILE A 107 -17.08 -11.16 -6.53
N LEU A 108 -16.78 -10.13 -7.34
CA LEU A 108 -16.53 -8.79 -6.83
C LEU A 108 -17.75 -8.21 -6.08
N ARG A 109 -18.96 -8.41 -6.60
CA ARG A 109 -20.19 -8.05 -5.86
C ARG A 109 -20.29 -8.75 -4.51
N ARG A 110 -19.90 -10.02 -4.45
CA ARG A 110 -19.90 -10.78 -3.20
C ARG A 110 -18.86 -10.22 -2.22
N ILE A 111 -17.64 -9.91 -2.68
CA ILE A 111 -16.62 -9.26 -1.83
C ILE A 111 -17.20 -8.01 -1.15
N ALA A 112 -17.88 -7.14 -1.93
CA ALA A 112 -18.51 -5.94 -1.38
C ALA A 112 -19.69 -6.26 -0.44
N ALA A 113 -20.57 -7.19 -0.83
CA ALA A 113 -21.74 -7.59 -0.02
C ALA A 113 -21.37 -8.23 1.31
N ASP A 114 -20.24 -8.95 1.37
CA ASP A 114 -19.70 -9.54 2.60
C ASP A 114 -18.92 -8.49 3.45
N GLY A 115 -18.98 -7.17 3.09
CA GLY A 115 -18.37 -6.08 3.85
C GLY A 115 -16.84 -6.03 3.80
N GLN A 116 -16.23 -6.70 2.86
CA GLN A 116 -14.77 -6.68 2.70
C GLN A 116 -14.31 -5.34 2.12
N GLU A 117 -13.13 -4.85 2.53
CA GLU A 117 -12.56 -3.64 1.96
C GLU A 117 -11.99 -3.90 0.57
N ILE A 118 -12.28 -3.02 -0.40
CA ILE A 118 -11.83 -3.16 -1.78
C ILE A 118 -10.86 -2.03 -2.13
N GLY A 119 -9.70 -2.39 -2.69
CA GLY A 119 -8.71 -1.49 -3.26
C GLY A 119 -8.43 -1.80 -4.73
N ASN A 120 -7.76 -0.87 -5.38
CA ASN A 120 -7.37 -0.93 -6.79
C ASN A 120 -5.99 -1.59 -6.94
N HIS A 121 -5.86 -2.59 -7.85
CA HIS A 121 -4.59 -3.22 -8.17
C HIS A 121 -4.25 -3.14 -9.66
N THR A 122 -4.61 -2.02 -10.31
CA THR A 122 -4.43 -1.74 -11.73
C THR A 122 -5.29 -2.60 -12.67
N TRP A 123 -5.32 -2.25 -13.95
CA TRP A 123 -6.12 -2.98 -14.95
C TRP A 123 -5.42 -4.23 -15.46
N THR A 124 -4.12 -4.13 -15.85
CA THR A 124 -3.34 -5.22 -16.44
C THR A 124 -2.12 -5.65 -15.63
N HIS A 125 -1.95 -5.12 -14.40
CA HIS A 125 -0.83 -5.41 -13.50
C HIS A 125 0.56 -5.00 -14.03
N PRO A 126 0.72 -3.82 -14.67
CA PRO A 126 2.03 -3.35 -15.10
C PRO A 126 2.80 -2.69 -13.94
N ARG A 127 4.10 -2.58 -14.09
CA ARG A 127 4.91 -1.69 -13.26
C ARG A 127 4.59 -0.25 -13.62
N LEU A 128 3.76 0.43 -12.82
CA LEU A 128 3.33 1.81 -13.09
C LEU A 128 4.50 2.79 -13.22
N THR A 129 5.64 2.49 -12.61
CA THR A 129 6.85 3.31 -12.70
C THR A 129 7.45 3.34 -14.10
N ASP A 130 7.22 2.28 -14.88
CA ASP A 130 7.83 2.07 -16.21
C ASP A 130 6.92 2.61 -17.34
N LEU A 131 5.66 2.93 -17.05
CA LEU A 131 4.70 3.51 -17.99
C LEU A 131 4.87 5.04 -18.10
N ASP A 132 4.36 5.64 -19.15
CA ASP A 132 4.12 7.08 -19.17
C ASP A 132 2.97 7.49 -18.24
N GLU A 133 2.78 8.80 -18.02
CA GLU A 133 1.77 9.30 -17.07
C GLU A 133 0.34 8.99 -17.52
N ALA A 134 0.07 9.04 -18.84
CA ALA A 134 -1.26 8.79 -19.38
C ALA A 134 -1.62 7.31 -19.27
N ASP A 135 -0.70 6.40 -19.55
CA ASP A 135 -0.91 4.97 -19.44
C ASP A 135 -1.05 4.54 -17.98
N ALA A 136 -0.19 5.03 -17.09
CA ALA A 136 -0.32 4.75 -15.66
C ALA A 136 -1.67 5.24 -15.10
N ARG A 137 -2.13 6.40 -15.54
CA ARG A 137 -3.45 6.94 -15.19
C ARG A 137 -4.59 6.05 -15.71
N ARG A 138 -4.52 5.60 -16.96
CA ARG A 138 -5.53 4.70 -17.54
C ARG A 138 -5.64 3.38 -16.79
N GLU A 139 -4.52 2.80 -16.39
CA GLU A 139 -4.48 1.57 -15.58
C GLU A 139 -5.25 1.72 -14.27
N LEU A 140 -5.11 2.85 -13.59
CA LEU A 140 -5.76 3.12 -12.31
C LEU A 140 -7.23 3.55 -12.49
N SER A 141 -7.51 4.52 -13.37
CA SER A 141 -8.88 5.05 -13.55
C SER A 141 -9.83 3.99 -14.05
N ARG A 142 -9.40 3.18 -15.06
CA ARG A 142 -10.23 2.10 -15.61
C ARG A 142 -10.59 1.06 -14.55
N THR A 143 -9.66 0.73 -13.67
CA THR A 143 -9.92 -0.22 -12.58
C THR A 143 -10.86 0.37 -11.53
N GLN A 144 -10.65 1.65 -11.14
CA GLN A 144 -11.57 2.36 -10.24
C GLN A 144 -13.01 2.38 -10.78
N GLU A 145 -13.19 2.75 -12.05
CA GLU A 145 -14.48 2.78 -12.71
C GLU A 145 -15.13 1.38 -12.79
N ALA A 146 -14.34 0.34 -13.03
CA ALA A 146 -14.85 -1.02 -13.04
C ALA A 146 -15.30 -1.50 -11.65
N ILE A 147 -14.57 -1.17 -10.60
CA ILE A 147 -14.96 -1.46 -9.22
C ILE A 147 -16.26 -0.72 -8.89
N GLU A 148 -16.30 0.60 -9.10
CA GLU A 148 -17.46 1.46 -8.82
C GLU A 148 -18.71 0.98 -9.56
N ARG A 149 -18.59 0.62 -10.84
CA ARG A 149 -19.72 0.11 -11.65
C ARG A 149 -20.29 -1.19 -11.08
N VAL A 150 -19.48 -2.06 -10.50
CA VAL A 150 -19.90 -3.37 -10.01
C VAL A 150 -20.40 -3.31 -8.57
N THR A 151 -19.80 -2.47 -7.73
CA THR A 151 -20.03 -2.42 -6.28
C THR A 151 -20.85 -1.21 -5.83
N GLY A 152 -20.91 -0.16 -6.64
CA GLY A 152 -21.49 1.13 -6.28
C GLY A 152 -20.54 2.03 -5.48
N GLU A 153 -19.35 1.54 -5.12
CA GLU A 153 -18.38 2.26 -4.30
C GLU A 153 -17.06 2.47 -5.04
N ARG A 154 -16.55 3.70 -4.97
CA ARG A 154 -15.26 4.06 -5.56
C ARG A 154 -14.14 3.78 -4.57
N PRO A 155 -13.12 2.94 -4.90
CA PRO A 155 -12.06 2.64 -3.97
C PRO A 155 -11.18 3.86 -3.71
N VAL A 156 -10.73 4.01 -2.46
CA VAL A 156 -9.80 5.07 -2.01
C VAL A 156 -8.38 4.54 -1.75
N LEU A 157 -8.22 3.22 -1.79
CA LEU A 157 -6.94 2.54 -1.63
C LEU A 157 -6.49 1.94 -2.97
N MET A 158 -5.18 1.92 -3.18
CA MET A 158 -4.56 1.13 -4.23
C MET A 158 -3.28 0.46 -3.73
N ARG A 159 -2.91 -0.65 -4.34
CA ARG A 159 -1.59 -1.25 -4.17
C ARG A 159 -0.88 -1.30 -5.52
N PRO A 160 0.31 -0.67 -5.64
CA PRO A 160 1.05 -0.72 -6.89
C PRO A 160 1.63 -2.14 -7.11
N PRO A 161 1.53 -2.68 -8.33
CA PRO A 161 2.17 -3.94 -8.68
C PRO A 161 3.64 -3.99 -8.26
N GLU A 162 4.05 -5.12 -7.67
CA GLU A 162 5.40 -5.36 -7.13
C GLU A 162 5.85 -4.34 -6.07
N GLY A 163 4.93 -3.54 -5.51
CA GLY A 163 5.25 -2.47 -4.55
C GLY A 163 6.01 -1.29 -5.16
N ARG A 164 6.10 -1.23 -6.51
CA ARG A 164 6.87 -0.19 -7.19
C ARG A 164 6.08 1.10 -7.31
N THR A 165 6.61 2.13 -6.66
CA THR A 165 6.04 3.47 -6.68
C THR A 165 7.13 4.54 -6.79
N ASN A 166 6.76 5.73 -7.27
CA ASN A 166 7.61 6.89 -7.37
C ASN A 166 6.75 8.17 -7.33
N ARG A 167 7.37 9.34 -7.48
CA ARG A 167 6.69 10.63 -7.44
C ARG A 167 5.60 10.78 -8.53
N LYS A 168 5.83 10.24 -9.74
CA LYS A 168 4.82 10.23 -10.82
C LYS A 168 3.58 9.44 -10.39
N VAL A 169 3.76 8.23 -9.88
CA VAL A 169 2.65 7.38 -9.41
C VAL A 169 1.93 8.04 -8.25
N ALA A 170 2.66 8.62 -7.29
CA ALA A 170 2.06 9.33 -6.15
C ALA A 170 1.21 10.53 -6.59
N LYS A 171 1.68 11.31 -7.59
CA LYS A 171 0.92 12.43 -8.19
C LYS A 171 -0.39 11.94 -8.82
N ILE A 172 -0.32 10.89 -9.65
CA ILE A 172 -1.50 10.31 -10.30
C ILE A 172 -2.50 9.79 -9.24
N CYS A 173 -2.01 9.07 -8.23
CA CYS A 173 -2.85 8.59 -7.13
C CYS A 173 -3.52 9.74 -6.38
N LYS A 174 -2.81 10.85 -6.12
CA LYS A 174 -3.37 12.05 -5.48
C LYS A 174 -4.53 12.62 -6.29
N GLU A 175 -4.36 12.75 -7.60
CA GLU A 175 -5.37 13.29 -8.51
C GLU A 175 -6.60 12.36 -8.67
N LEU A 176 -6.39 11.05 -8.55
CA LEU A 176 -7.46 10.05 -8.60
C LEU A 176 -8.13 9.76 -7.24
N GLY A 177 -7.68 10.42 -6.15
CA GLY A 177 -8.22 10.19 -4.82
C GLY A 177 -7.74 8.89 -4.16
N LEU A 178 -6.63 8.30 -4.63
CA LEU A 178 -6.11 7.02 -4.18
C LEU A 178 -4.93 7.18 -3.20
N ALA A 179 -4.97 6.46 -2.08
CA ALA A 179 -3.83 6.24 -1.19
C ALA A 179 -3.12 4.94 -1.55
N GLN A 180 -1.81 4.91 -1.50
CA GLN A 180 -1.01 3.75 -1.83
C GLN A 180 -0.70 2.92 -0.59
N VAL A 181 -0.85 1.60 -0.68
CA VAL A 181 -0.65 0.67 0.44
C VAL A 181 0.41 -0.36 0.06
N LEU A 182 1.50 -0.39 0.81
CA LEU A 182 2.51 -1.44 0.72
C LEU A 182 2.32 -2.45 1.86
N TRP A 183 3.29 -3.31 2.09
CA TRP A 183 3.23 -4.39 3.08
C TRP A 183 4.55 -4.53 3.84
N SER A 184 4.52 -5.22 4.95
CA SER A 184 5.71 -5.63 5.73
C SER A 184 5.84 -7.14 5.87
N VAL A 185 4.79 -7.89 5.53
CA VAL A 185 4.76 -9.34 5.60
C VAL A 185 4.39 -9.92 4.25
N THR A 186 5.22 -10.80 3.70
CA THR A 186 4.94 -11.50 2.44
C THR A 186 5.19 -12.98 2.59
N ALA A 187 4.20 -13.80 2.26
CA ALA A 187 4.31 -15.25 2.25
C ALA A 187 5.06 -15.78 1.04
N LYS A 188 5.23 -14.96 -0.02
CA LYS A 188 5.66 -15.39 -1.34
C LYS A 188 4.89 -16.64 -1.80
N ASP A 189 3.59 -16.58 -1.63
CA ASP A 189 2.64 -17.66 -1.91
C ASP A 189 2.52 -17.99 -3.40
N TYR A 190 3.02 -17.10 -4.26
CA TYR A 190 3.21 -17.34 -5.70
C TYR A 190 4.39 -18.28 -6.03
N GLU A 191 5.28 -18.56 -5.07
CA GLU A 191 6.43 -19.46 -5.25
C GLU A 191 6.14 -20.91 -4.82
N THR A 192 5.03 -21.16 -4.11
CA THR A 192 4.75 -22.46 -3.51
C THR A 192 3.25 -22.76 -3.40
N THR A 193 2.91 -24.03 -3.38
CA THR A 193 1.55 -24.51 -3.06
C THR A 193 1.48 -25.13 -1.65
N ASP A 194 2.57 -25.11 -0.90
CA ASP A 194 2.67 -25.63 0.47
C ASP A 194 2.05 -24.63 1.46
N SER A 195 0.84 -24.92 1.90
CA SER A 195 0.09 -24.08 2.84
C SER A 195 0.77 -23.97 4.22
N ALA A 196 1.50 -24.99 4.66
CA ALA A 196 2.24 -24.94 5.92
C ALA A 196 3.43 -23.99 5.83
N LEU A 197 4.15 -24.00 4.69
CA LEU A 197 5.25 -23.07 4.43
C LEU A 197 4.72 -21.62 4.31
N ILE A 198 3.59 -21.40 3.63
CA ILE A 198 2.92 -20.10 3.53
C ILE A 198 2.58 -19.59 4.93
N THR A 199 1.91 -20.41 5.75
CA THR A 199 1.59 -20.09 7.14
C THR A 199 2.84 -19.72 7.94
N LYS A 200 3.87 -20.55 7.88
CA LYS A 200 5.15 -20.28 8.58
C LYS A 200 5.74 -18.93 8.19
N ARG A 201 5.86 -18.64 6.89
CA ARG A 201 6.42 -17.38 6.36
C ARG A 201 5.65 -16.16 6.85
N VAL A 202 4.32 -16.23 6.91
CA VAL A 202 3.49 -15.16 7.48
C VAL A 202 3.78 -14.98 8.95
N LEU A 203 3.74 -16.05 9.73
CA LEU A 203 3.88 -16.00 11.19
C LEU A 203 5.27 -15.55 11.66
N ASP A 204 6.32 -15.86 10.91
CA ASP A 204 7.70 -15.46 11.22
C ASP A 204 7.93 -13.94 11.03
N GLN A 205 7.20 -13.32 10.10
CA GLN A 205 7.37 -11.90 9.76
C GLN A 205 6.35 -10.99 10.44
N THR A 206 5.23 -11.54 10.93
CA THR A 206 4.14 -10.73 11.46
C THR A 206 4.54 -9.96 12.72
N HIS A 207 4.31 -8.66 12.69
CA HIS A 207 4.51 -7.75 13.81
C HIS A 207 3.30 -6.81 13.95
N ARG A 208 3.17 -6.16 15.12
CA ARG A 208 2.11 -5.16 15.37
C ARG A 208 2.17 -4.04 14.33
N ASP A 209 0.99 -3.64 13.87
CA ASP A 209 0.78 -2.58 12.87
C ASP A 209 1.31 -2.95 11.46
N GLY A 210 1.64 -4.22 11.23
CA GLY A 210 2.02 -4.77 9.94
C GLY A 210 0.84 -4.92 8.97
N ILE A 211 1.16 -5.10 7.70
CA ILE A 211 0.21 -5.44 6.64
C ILE A 211 0.69 -6.72 5.97
N ILE A 212 -0.15 -7.75 5.98
CA ILE A 212 0.12 -9.06 5.37
C ILE A 212 -0.34 -9.04 3.91
N LEU A 213 0.58 -9.38 3.01
CA LEU A 213 0.31 -9.60 1.59
C LEU A 213 0.18 -11.10 1.30
N LEU A 214 -0.97 -11.48 0.74
CA LEU A 214 -1.28 -12.78 0.17
C LEU A 214 -1.96 -12.59 -1.21
N HIS A 215 -2.17 -13.67 -1.94
CA HIS A 215 -2.87 -13.65 -3.23
C HIS A 215 -3.92 -14.77 -3.25
N ASP A 216 -5.19 -14.43 -3.37
CA ASP A 216 -6.31 -15.39 -3.32
C ASP A 216 -6.41 -16.29 -4.56
N LEU A 217 -5.59 -16.06 -5.56
CA LEU A 217 -5.55 -16.83 -6.83
C LEU A 217 -4.56 -18.00 -6.81
N HIS A 218 -3.68 -18.10 -5.81
CA HIS A 218 -2.69 -19.17 -5.72
C HIS A 218 -3.21 -20.35 -4.87
N LYS A 219 -2.97 -21.59 -5.37
CA LYS A 219 -3.57 -22.83 -4.81
C LYS A 219 -3.25 -23.07 -3.32
N GLY A 220 -2.08 -22.67 -2.84
CA GLY A 220 -1.66 -22.88 -1.47
C GLY A 220 -2.22 -21.84 -0.48
N THR A 221 -2.68 -20.69 -0.96
CA THR A 221 -3.03 -19.55 -0.12
C THR A 221 -4.31 -19.76 0.66
N VAL A 222 -5.42 -20.04 -0.03
CA VAL A 222 -6.73 -20.20 0.64
C VAL A 222 -6.70 -21.29 1.71
N PRO A 223 -6.11 -22.47 1.49
CA PRO A 223 -5.96 -23.49 2.53
C PRO A 223 -5.06 -23.08 3.71
N ALA A 224 -4.14 -22.11 3.53
CA ALA A 224 -3.29 -21.61 4.61
C ALA A 224 -4.02 -20.64 5.56
N VAL A 225 -5.06 -19.93 5.07
CA VAL A 225 -5.71 -18.82 5.79
C VAL A 225 -6.27 -19.23 7.15
N PRO A 226 -6.99 -20.38 7.34
CA PRO A 226 -7.48 -20.75 8.67
C PRO A 226 -6.36 -20.95 9.70
N GLY A 227 -5.24 -21.54 9.28
CA GLY A 227 -4.06 -21.73 10.13
C GLY A 227 -3.40 -20.39 10.51
N ILE A 228 -3.33 -19.46 9.56
CA ILE A 228 -2.80 -18.10 9.77
C ILE A 228 -3.68 -17.35 10.77
N ILE A 229 -4.99 -17.32 10.58
CA ILE A 229 -5.96 -16.65 11.47
C ILE A 229 -5.82 -17.18 12.88
N LYS A 230 -6.00 -18.48 13.06
CA LYS A 230 -5.93 -19.14 14.37
C LYS A 230 -4.62 -18.86 15.12
N ALA A 231 -3.48 -18.96 14.42
CA ALA A 231 -2.18 -18.76 15.05
C ALA A 231 -1.92 -17.29 15.41
N LEU A 232 -2.40 -16.33 14.60
CA LEU A 232 -2.28 -14.91 14.91
C LEU A 232 -3.16 -14.52 16.10
N GLU A 233 -4.40 -15.00 16.17
CA GLU A 233 -5.29 -14.79 17.31
C GLU A 233 -4.70 -15.38 18.61
N GLN A 234 -4.14 -16.58 18.56
CA GLN A 234 -3.42 -17.19 19.69
C GLN A 234 -2.22 -16.37 20.15
N ARG A 235 -1.58 -15.60 19.25
CA ARG A 235 -0.51 -14.66 19.58
C ARG A 235 -1.02 -13.28 20.02
N GLY A 236 -2.34 -13.14 20.22
CA GLY A 236 -3.00 -11.92 20.68
C GLY A 236 -3.14 -10.84 19.61
N TYR A 237 -3.04 -11.18 18.32
CA TYR A 237 -3.31 -10.24 17.24
C TYR A 237 -4.82 -10.11 16.99
N THR A 238 -5.24 -8.89 16.64
CA THR A 238 -6.56 -8.61 16.08
C THR A 238 -6.36 -8.35 14.57
N LEU A 239 -7.00 -9.19 13.75
CA LEU A 239 -6.96 -9.02 12.30
C LEU A 239 -7.95 -7.94 11.88
N VAL A 240 -7.52 -7.04 11.01
CA VAL A 240 -8.28 -5.85 10.59
C VAL A 240 -8.08 -5.57 9.09
N THR A 241 -8.91 -4.69 8.52
CA THR A 241 -8.67 -4.11 7.20
C THR A 241 -7.59 -3.02 7.27
N VAL A 242 -7.09 -2.59 6.11
CA VAL A 242 -6.10 -1.49 6.05
C VAL A 242 -6.70 -0.20 6.62
N SER A 243 -7.94 0.16 6.26
CA SER A 243 -8.58 1.37 6.81
C SER A 243 -8.81 1.29 8.31
N GLN A 244 -9.16 0.13 8.85
CA GLN A 244 -9.24 -0.07 10.29
C GLN A 244 -7.87 0.06 10.98
N LEU A 245 -6.80 -0.43 10.35
CA LEU A 245 -5.44 -0.25 10.87
C LEU A 245 -5.02 1.22 10.93
N LEU A 246 -5.47 2.03 9.97
CA LEU A 246 -5.19 3.47 9.92
C LEU A 246 -6.06 4.28 10.89
N ALA A 247 -7.24 3.81 11.26
CA ALA A 247 -8.22 4.57 12.02
C ALA A 247 -7.68 5.09 13.37
N PRO A 248 -7.95 6.37 13.75
CA PRO A 248 -8.95 7.28 13.17
C PRO A 248 -8.46 8.08 11.95
N ALA A 249 -7.20 7.92 11.51
CA ALA A 249 -6.76 8.54 10.27
C ALA A 249 -7.53 7.96 9.08
N LYS A 250 -7.80 8.82 8.09
CA LYS A 250 -8.35 8.38 6.80
C LYS A 250 -7.22 8.25 5.78
N PRO A 251 -7.31 7.30 4.82
CA PRO A 251 -6.38 7.24 3.70
C PRO A 251 -6.25 8.59 3.00
N GLN A 252 -5.02 9.10 2.87
CA GLN A 252 -4.76 10.39 2.24
C GLN A 252 -4.35 10.18 0.77
N PRO A 253 -5.02 10.83 -0.22
CA PRO A 253 -4.67 10.69 -1.62
C PRO A 253 -3.20 11.03 -1.91
N GLY A 254 -2.50 10.14 -2.64
CA GLY A 254 -1.08 10.26 -2.99
C GLY A 254 -0.12 9.77 -1.91
N MET A 255 -0.55 9.67 -0.64
CA MET A 255 0.27 9.13 0.46
C MET A 255 0.59 7.65 0.24
N VAL A 256 1.80 7.25 0.61
CA VAL A 256 2.23 5.84 0.63
C VAL A 256 2.28 5.34 2.07
N TYR A 257 1.45 4.37 2.40
CA TYR A 257 1.45 3.69 3.69
C TYR A 257 2.36 2.46 3.62
N ARG A 258 3.44 2.50 4.39
CA ARG A 258 4.42 1.42 4.50
C ARG A 258 4.61 1.10 5.98
N PRO A 259 4.24 -0.14 6.45
CA PRO A 259 4.48 -0.59 7.83
C PRO A 259 5.96 -0.72 8.17
#